data_b6f35f271da5fb5d84b93f20b7df4e32
#
_entry.id   b6f35f271da5fb5d84b93f20b7df4e32
#
_cell.length_a   1.000
_cell.length_b   1.000
_cell.length_c   1.000
_cell.angle_alpha   90.00
_cell.angle_beta   90.00
_cell.angle_gamma   90.00
#
_symmetry.space_group_name_H-M   'P 1'
#
loop_
_entity.id
_entity.type
_entity.pdbx_description
1 polymer ?
#
loop_
_entity_poly.entity_id
_entity_poly.type
_entity_poly.pdbx_seq_one_letter_code
_entity_poly.pdbx_strand_id
1 'polypeptide(L)'
;MLKKYILFFICMLICLTNFSVGFCANKNAEVNDKINLVWQPVVDEANDLSQIAKLPGVNIVSPSWFVIDNANGHIKDNGDFLYARDLKKKDYKIWALITNDFNPELTHKWLNDEKAKAYIIRQMVFYAQRYPIDGYNFDFENIYDSDKDALSRFVEEATGELHKQGITVSMDITVASDTANWSSCYDRAVLGKTVDYLVLMAYDEHGRLSKTAGSVASINWVENGVKNLIAQVPPEKVILGVPLYMRLWEESSIGRVTASTLSMAQADELKKAKKAKSIWLPNEGQYYFSYRENGKTYHVW
;
A
#
# COMPACT_ATOMS: atom_id res chain seq x y z
N MET A 1 -2.45 49.46 57.42
CA MET A 1 -2.61 49.19 55.96
C MET A 1 -1.70 48.08 55.45
N LEU A 2 -0.55 47.83 56.03
CA LEU A 2 0.43 46.81 55.54
C LEU A 2 -0.03 45.34 55.69
N LYS A 3 -0.81 45.00 56.72
CA LYS A 3 -1.29 43.63 56.97
C LYS A 3 -2.38 43.12 55.97
N LYS A 4 -3.11 44.05 55.31
CA LYS A 4 -4.13 43.64 54.33
C LYS A 4 -3.56 43.26 52.97
N TYR A 5 -2.39 43.83 52.62
CA TYR A 5 -1.72 43.49 51.33
C TYR A 5 -0.96 42.18 51.41
N ILE A 6 -0.45 41.78 52.57
CA ILE A 6 0.24 40.51 52.75
C ILE A 6 -0.74 39.34 52.62
N LEU A 7 -1.96 39.46 53.12
CA LEU A 7 -2.96 38.42 53.02
C LEU A 7 -3.44 38.23 51.57
N PHE A 8 -3.53 39.33 50.81
CA PHE A 8 -3.93 39.27 49.40
C PHE A 8 -2.84 38.63 48.51
N PHE A 9 -1.55 38.87 48.84
CA PHE A 9 -0.45 38.26 48.10
C PHE A 9 -0.28 36.76 48.42
N ILE A 10 -0.58 36.34 49.65
CA ILE A 10 -0.53 34.91 50.01
C ILE A 10 -1.69 34.14 49.38
N CYS A 11 -2.90 34.71 49.29
CA CYS A 11 -4.01 34.09 48.56
C CYS A 11 -3.77 33.99 47.05
N MET A 12 -3.05 34.94 46.45
CA MET A 12 -2.71 34.91 45.04
C MET A 12 -1.58 33.91 44.73
N LEU A 13 -0.67 33.64 45.68
CA LEU A 13 0.37 32.63 45.52
C LEU A 13 -0.16 31.20 45.71
N ILE A 14 -1.23 31.01 46.51
CA ILE A 14 -1.84 29.69 46.73
C ILE A 14 -2.74 29.27 45.54
N CYS A 15 -3.27 30.25 44.78
CA CYS A 15 -4.02 29.96 43.56
C CYS A 15 -3.14 29.57 42.35
N LEU A 16 -1.83 29.80 42.42
CA LEU A 16 -0.90 29.46 41.32
C LEU A 16 -0.24 28.07 41.41
N THR A 17 -0.51 27.31 42.49
CA THR A 17 0.11 26.00 42.69
C THR A 17 -0.80 24.78 42.46
N ASN A 18 -2.07 24.98 42.03
CA ASN A 18 -3.01 23.89 41.78
C ASN A 18 -3.49 23.79 40.33
N PHE A 19 -2.71 24.24 39.35
CA PHE A 19 -2.86 23.80 37.99
C PHE A 19 -1.97 22.57 37.78
N SER A 20 -2.34 21.47 38.39
CA SER A 20 -2.00 20.15 37.87
C SER A 20 -2.81 20.01 36.59
N VAL A 21 -2.26 20.42 35.46
CA VAL A 21 -2.70 19.97 34.15
C VAL A 21 -2.46 18.46 34.17
N GLY A 22 -3.49 17.74 34.57
CA GLY A 22 -3.55 16.30 34.32
C GLY A 22 -3.48 16.12 32.82
N PHE A 23 -2.29 15.86 32.30
CA PHE A 23 -2.14 15.22 31.01
C PHE A 23 -2.83 13.85 31.15
N CYS A 24 -4.14 13.83 30.92
CA CYS A 24 -4.82 12.63 30.53
C CYS A 24 -4.20 12.27 29.18
N ALA A 25 -3.14 11.47 29.19
CA ALA A 25 -2.62 10.83 28.00
C ALA A 25 -3.80 10.00 27.48
N ASN A 26 -4.43 10.53 26.45
CA ASN A 26 -5.51 9.86 25.74
C ASN A 26 -4.87 8.65 25.05
N LYS A 27 -4.92 7.48 25.70
CA LYS A 27 -4.39 6.22 25.14
C LYS A 27 -4.95 5.85 23.77
N ASN A 28 -5.98 6.58 23.32
CA ASN A 28 -6.57 6.43 21.99
C ASN A 28 -5.95 7.36 20.94
N ALA A 29 -5.05 8.30 21.31
CA ALA A 29 -4.41 9.21 20.35
C ALA A 29 -3.26 8.54 19.57
N GLU A 30 -2.62 7.50 20.13
CA GLU A 30 -1.50 6.82 19.46
C GLU A 30 -1.90 5.96 18.24
N VAL A 31 -3.19 5.63 18.08
CA VAL A 31 -3.67 4.82 16.95
C VAL A 31 -3.97 5.69 15.72
N ASN A 32 -4.14 7.01 15.87
CA ASN A 32 -4.55 7.89 14.77
C ASN A 32 -3.41 8.41 13.87
N ASP A 33 -2.15 8.26 14.28
CA ASP A 33 -1.01 8.76 13.50
C ASP A 33 -0.40 7.69 12.57
N LYS A 34 -0.75 6.42 12.74
CA LYS A 34 -0.26 5.33 11.89
C LYS A 34 -1.06 5.25 10.60
N ILE A 35 -0.34 5.12 9.50
CA ILE A 35 -0.96 4.86 8.19
C ILE A 35 -1.49 3.43 8.18
N ASN A 36 -2.79 3.31 7.88
CA ASN A 36 -3.45 2.04 7.59
C ASN A 36 -4.23 2.22 6.28
N LEU A 37 -3.59 1.79 5.19
CA LEU A 37 -4.04 1.97 3.82
C LEU A 37 -4.66 0.67 3.30
N VAL A 38 -5.72 0.79 2.51
CA VAL A 38 -6.28 -0.31 1.71
C VAL A 38 -6.30 0.07 0.24
N TRP A 39 -5.81 -0.82 -0.62
CA TRP A 39 -6.02 -0.71 -2.06
C TRP A 39 -7.42 -1.18 -2.42
N GLN A 40 -8.03 -0.48 -3.36
CA GLN A 40 -9.34 -0.81 -3.85
C GLN A 40 -9.34 -0.93 -5.38
N PRO A 41 -9.57 -2.13 -5.91
CA PRO A 41 -9.70 -2.30 -7.35
C PRO A 41 -10.94 -1.55 -7.86
N VAL A 42 -10.83 -0.98 -9.06
CA VAL A 42 -12.00 -0.51 -9.81
C VAL A 42 -12.71 -1.75 -10.36
N VAL A 43 -13.98 -1.89 -10.02
CA VAL A 43 -14.85 -2.93 -10.58
C VAL A 43 -15.90 -2.25 -11.46
N ASP A 44 -16.30 -2.91 -12.56
CA ASP A 44 -17.23 -2.36 -13.54
C ASP A 44 -18.65 -2.12 -12.98
N GLU A 45 -18.98 -2.75 -11.86
CA GLU A 45 -20.23 -2.52 -11.16
C GLU A 45 -20.06 -1.37 -10.16
N ALA A 46 -20.94 -0.38 -10.24
CA ALA A 46 -21.00 0.71 -9.28
C ALA A 46 -21.17 0.13 -7.85
N ASN A 47 -20.11 0.15 -7.09
CA ASN A 47 -20.17 -0.22 -5.68
C ASN A 47 -21.05 0.82 -4.97
N ASP A 48 -22.23 0.43 -4.51
CA ASP A 48 -23.02 1.27 -3.59
C ASP A 48 -22.31 1.32 -2.23
N LEU A 49 -21.37 2.24 -2.14
CA LEU A 49 -20.53 2.44 -0.96
C LEU A 49 -21.26 3.20 0.15
N SER A 50 -22.49 3.69 -0.12
CA SER A 50 -23.33 4.27 0.93
C SER A 50 -23.62 3.26 2.04
N GLN A 51 -23.58 1.97 1.70
CA GLN A 51 -23.85 0.85 2.61
C GLN A 51 -22.58 0.26 3.25
N ILE A 52 -21.38 0.60 2.77
CA ILE A 52 -20.14 0.10 3.39
C ILE A 52 -19.88 0.90 4.67
N ALA A 53 -19.96 0.22 5.80
CA ALA A 53 -19.55 0.81 7.08
C ALA A 53 -18.05 1.22 7.02
N LYS A 54 -17.69 2.28 7.76
CA LYS A 54 -16.28 2.67 7.89
C LYS A 54 -15.49 1.47 8.43
N LEU A 55 -14.42 1.10 7.72
CA LEU A 55 -13.54 0.01 8.15
C LEU A 55 -12.77 0.44 9.40
N PRO A 56 -12.88 -0.29 10.52
CA PRO A 56 -12.20 0.07 11.75
C PRO A 56 -10.67 0.13 11.54
N GLY A 57 -10.05 1.22 11.99
CA GLY A 57 -8.61 1.42 11.91
C GLY A 57 -8.06 1.86 10.55
N VAL A 58 -8.79 1.69 9.45
CA VAL A 58 -8.39 2.19 8.13
C VAL A 58 -8.57 3.70 8.06
N ASN A 59 -7.54 4.42 7.59
CA ASN A 59 -7.57 5.87 7.45
C ASN A 59 -7.26 6.35 6.02
N ILE A 60 -6.74 5.48 5.15
CA ILE A 60 -6.46 5.79 3.75
C ILE A 60 -7.08 4.72 2.84
N VAL A 61 -7.75 5.18 1.78
CA VAL A 61 -8.21 4.34 0.68
C VAL A 61 -7.42 4.72 -0.57
N SER A 62 -6.87 3.72 -1.25
CA SER A 62 -6.12 3.88 -2.49
C SER A 62 -6.87 3.21 -3.64
N PRO A 63 -7.78 3.93 -4.31
CA PRO A 63 -8.53 3.38 -5.44
C PRO A 63 -7.66 3.37 -6.70
N SER A 64 -7.74 2.28 -7.48
CA SER A 64 -7.00 2.07 -8.74
C SER A 64 -7.60 2.88 -9.89
N TRP A 65 -7.44 4.21 -9.85
CA TRP A 65 -8.15 5.11 -10.78
C TRP A 65 -7.40 5.42 -12.05
N PHE A 66 -6.08 5.48 -12.01
CA PHE A 66 -5.30 6.05 -13.09
C PHE A 66 -4.38 5.02 -13.73
N VAL A 67 -4.31 5.03 -15.06
CA VAL A 67 -3.43 4.13 -15.83
C VAL A 67 -2.73 4.95 -16.91
N ILE A 68 -1.39 4.91 -16.96
CA ILE A 68 -0.64 5.44 -18.08
C ILE A 68 -0.75 4.41 -19.22
N ASP A 69 -1.65 4.65 -20.18
CA ASP A 69 -2.11 3.65 -21.15
C ASP A 69 -1.47 3.74 -22.52
N ASN A 70 -0.58 4.73 -22.75
CA ASN A 70 0.14 4.84 -24.03
C ASN A 70 1.51 5.54 -23.92
N ALA A 71 2.30 5.41 -24.97
CA ALA A 71 3.67 5.93 -25.03
C ALA A 71 3.78 7.47 -25.01
N ASN A 72 2.70 8.18 -25.32
CA ASN A 72 2.68 9.65 -25.26
C ASN A 72 2.39 10.17 -23.83
N GLY A 73 2.21 9.26 -22.86
CA GLY A 73 1.95 9.60 -21.47
C GLY A 73 0.50 9.99 -21.19
N HIS A 74 -0.47 9.56 -21.99
CA HIS A 74 -1.87 9.75 -21.65
C HIS A 74 -2.23 8.94 -20.40
N ILE A 75 -2.99 9.54 -19.50
CA ILE A 75 -3.54 8.88 -18.31
C ILE A 75 -5.01 8.58 -18.56
N LYS A 76 -5.37 7.30 -18.60
CA LYS A 76 -6.76 6.86 -18.56
C LYS A 76 -7.31 7.15 -17.17
N ASP A 77 -8.41 7.92 -17.12
CA ASP A 77 -9.08 8.35 -15.91
C ASP A 77 -10.31 7.48 -15.65
N ASN A 78 -10.26 6.64 -14.61
CA ASN A 78 -11.38 5.88 -14.08
C ASN A 78 -11.86 6.45 -12.72
N GLY A 79 -11.52 7.70 -12.40
CA GLY A 79 -11.86 8.34 -11.14
C GLY A 79 -13.36 8.59 -11.00
N ASP A 80 -13.87 8.40 -9.80
CA ASP A 80 -15.27 8.65 -9.44
C ASP A 80 -15.34 9.75 -8.37
N PHE A 81 -15.84 10.92 -8.79
CA PHE A 81 -15.98 12.07 -7.91
C PHE A 81 -17.02 11.85 -6.79
N LEU A 82 -18.12 11.15 -7.09
CA LEU A 82 -19.15 10.88 -6.07
C LEU A 82 -18.63 9.93 -5.00
N TYR A 83 -17.93 8.89 -5.45
CA TYR A 83 -17.24 7.98 -4.56
C TYR A 83 -16.20 8.69 -3.69
N ALA A 84 -15.33 9.51 -4.29
CA ALA A 84 -14.35 10.29 -3.54
C ALA A 84 -15.02 11.16 -2.45
N ARG A 85 -16.09 11.85 -2.80
CA ARG A 85 -16.87 12.67 -1.85
C ARG A 85 -17.42 11.83 -0.70
N ASP A 86 -17.90 10.62 -0.97
CA ASP A 86 -18.47 9.76 0.07
C ASP A 86 -17.38 9.15 0.97
N LEU A 87 -16.19 8.87 0.44
CA LEU A 87 -15.01 8.55 1.26
C LEU A 87 -14.63 9.70 2.19
N LYS A 88 -14.59 10.94 1.68
CA LYS A 88 -14.29 12.14 2.49
C LYS A 88 -15.31 12.34 3.61
N LYS A 89 -16.61 12.09 3.38
CA LYS A 89 -17.64 12.13 4.44
C LYS A 89 -17.42 11.09 5.55
N LYS A 90 -16.68 10.03 5.26
CA LYS A 90 -16.31 8.99 6.23
C LYS A 90 -14.93 9.23 6.86
N ASP A 91 -14.35 10.42 6.68
CA ASP A 91 -13.02 10.81 7.16
C ASP A 91 -11.89 9.93 6.65
N TYR A 92 -11.97 9.43 5.42
CA TYR A 92 -10.85 8.81 4.75
C TYR A 92 -9.98 9.85 4.03
N LYS A 93 -8.67 9.65 4.07
CA LYS A 93 -7.77 10.19 3.06
C LYS A 93 -7.83 9.31 1.81
N ILE A 94 -7.64 9.94 0.64
CA ILE A 94 -7.66 9.25 -0.65
C ILE A 94 -6.28 9.41 -1.28
N TRP A 95 -5.56 8.32 -1.44
CA TRP A 95 -4.33 8.29 -2.23
C TRP A 95 -4.62 7.53 -3.52
N ALA A 96 -4.97 8.27 -4.57
CA ALA A 96 -5.37 7.65 -5.83
C ALA A 96 -4.21 6.89 -6.46
N LEU A 97 -4.43 5.59 -6.74
CA LEU A 97 -3.42 4.73 -7.33
C LEU A 97 -3.30 5.02 -8.82
N ILE A 98 -2.05 5.11 -9.30
CA ILE A 98 -1.69 5.24 -10.69
C ILE A 98 -0.70 4.15 -11.09
N THR A 99 -1.01 3.42 -12.18
CA THR A 99 -0.17 2.34 -12.70
C THR A 99 0.44 2.69 -14.05
N ASN A 100 1.50 1.96 -14.43
CA ASN A 100 2.11 1.99 -15.75
C ASN A 100 1.59 0.88 -16.68
N ASP A 101 0.38 0.37 -16.42
CA ASP A 101 -0.21 -0.79 -17.14
C ASP A 101 0.67 -2.07 -17.08
N PHE A 102 1.67 -2.08 -16.20
CA PHE A 102 2.68 -3.14 -16.04
C PHE A 102 3.33 -3.58 -17.36
N ASN A 103 3.41 -2.66 -18.32
CA ASN A 103 3.94 -2.88 -19.66
C ASN A 103 5.34 -2.25 -19.76
N PRO A 104 6.42 -3.06 -19.76
CA PRO A 104 7.79 -2.55 -19.73
C PRO A 104 8.17 -1.77 -21.01
N GLU A 105 7.70 -2.21 -22.16
CA GLU A 105 7.96 -1.53 -23.43
C GLU A 105 7.29 -0.15 -23.51
N LEU A 106 6.04 -0.07 -23.03
CA LEU A 106 5.31 1.18 -22.93
C LEU A 106 5.99 2.14 -21.96
N THR A 107 6.34 1.61 -20.79
CA THR A 107 7.00 2.36 -19.72
C THR A 107 8.36 2.90 -20.18
N HIS A 108 9.16 2.07 -20.84
CA HIS A 108 10.43 2.50 -21.43
C HIS A 108 10.26 3.71 -22.36
N LYS A 109 9.25 3.69 -23.24
CA LYS A 109 9.02 4.77 -24.20
C LYS A 109 8.71 6.10 -23.53
N TRP A 110 7.74 6.13 -22.61
CA TRP A 110 7.37 7.40 -21.97
C TRP A 110 8.39 7.87 -20.93
N LEU A 111 9.13 6.97 -20.25
CA LEU A 111 10.23 7.34 -19.35
C LEU A 111 11.38 8.04 -20.06
N ASN A 112 11.60 7.73 -21.32
CA ASN A 112 12.68 8.28 -22.15
C ASN A 112 12.22 9.39 -23.11
N ASP A 113 10.98 9.88 -22.97
CA ASP A 113 10.43 11.03 -23.70
C ASP A 113 10.06 12.16 -22.72
N GLU A 114 10.84 13.26 -22.77
CA GLU A 114 10.62 14.43 -21.91
C GLU A 114 9.22 15.05 -22.07
N LYS A 115 8.64 15.00 -23.29
CA LYS A 115 7.29 15.52 -23.55
C LYS A 115 6.22 14.64 -22.92
N ALA A 116 6.40 13.33 -22.98
CA ALA A 116 5.49 12.36 -22.37
C ALA A 116 5.54 12.49 -20.83
N LYS A 117 6.72 12.53 -20.21
CA LYS A 117 6.87 12.77 -18.76
C LYS A 117 6.20 14.06 -18.31
N ALA A 118 6.52 15.16 -18.98
CA ALA A 118 5.90 16.45 -18.67
C ALA A 118 4.38 16.44 -18.87
N TYR A 119 3.86 15.64 -19.82
CA TYR A 119 2.43 15.50 -20.03
C TYR A 119 1.78 14.66 -18.92
N ILE A 120 2.40 13.56 -18.50
CA ILE A 120 1.93 12.76 -17.35
C ILE A 120 1.82 13.65 -16.11
N ILE A 121 2.87 14.37 -15.77
CA ILE A 121 2.90 15.23 -14.56
C ILE A 121 1.81 16.30 -14.63
N ARG A 122 1.60 16.95 -15.77
CA ARG A 122 0.51 17.95 -15.91
C ARG A 122 -0.87 17.33 -15.72
N GLN A 123 -1.11 16.11 -16.23
CA GLN A 123 -2.37 15.40 -16.00
C GLN A 123 -2.55 15.03 -14.53
N MET A 124 -1.49 14.57 -13.85
CA MET A 124 -1.56 14.26 -12.41
C MET A 124 -1.92 15.52 -11.60
N VAL A 125 -1.31 16.66 -11.88
CA VAL A 125 -1.66 17.94 -11.23
C VAL A 125 -3.10 18.32 -11.54
N PHE A 126 -3.55 18.18 -12.78
CA PHE A 126 -4.94 18.45 -13.18
C PHE A 126 -5.93 17.55 -12.41
N TYR A 127 -5.66 16.24 -12.30
CA TYR A 127 -6.55 15.32 -11.58
C TYR A 127 -6.51 15.55 -10.06
N ALA A 128 -5.37 15.96 -9.49
CA ALA A 128 -5.29 16.36 -8.10
C ALA A 128 -6.16 17.59 -7.77
N GLN A 129 -6.35 18.48 -8.74
CA GLN A 129 -7.26 19.63 -8.59
C GLN A 129 -8.73 19.26 -8.88
N ARG A 130 -8.96 18.24 -9.70
CA ARG A 130 -10.30 17.79 -10.10
C ARG A 130 -11.00 16.92 -9.05
N TYR A 131 -10.23 16.01 -8.42
CA TYR A 131 -10.74 15.08 -7.42
C TYR A 131 -10.29 15.51 -6.02
N PRO A 132 -11.10 15.27 -4.97
CA PRO A 132 -10.72 15.60 -3.59
C PRO A 132 -9.75 14.55 -3.02
N ILE A 133 -8.65 14.30 -3.73
CA ILE A 133 -7.59 13.39 -3.30
C ILE A 133 -6.59 14.09 -2.38
N ASP A 134 -5.97 13.34 -1.49
CA ASP A 134 -4.94 13.82 -0.56
C ASP A 134 -3.55 13.38 -0.99
N GLY A 135 -3.47 12.40 -1.89
CA GLY A 135 -2.20 11.85 -2.35
C GLY A 135 -2.34 11.02 -3.62
N TYR A 136 -1.19 10.62 -4.14
CA TYR A 136 -1.04 9.56 -5.13
C TYR A 136 -0.30 8.37 -4.53
N ASN A 137 -0.67 7.18 -4.96
CA ASN A 137 0.07 5.95 -4.75
C ASN A 137 0.58 5.47 -6.11
N PHE A 138 1.89 5.52 -6.34
CA PHE A 138 2.52 5.08 -7.58
C PHE A 138 2.73 3.57 -7.53
N ASP A 139 2.04 2.85 -8.38
CA ASP A 139 2.15 1.40 -8.54
C ASP A 139 2.73 1.10 -9.92
N PHE A 140 4.04 1.39 -10.07
CA PHE A 140 4.77 1.20 -11.31
C PHE A 140 5.60 -0.07 -11.23
N GLU A 141 5.15 -1.11 -11.92
CA GLU A 141 5.75 -2.44 -11.88
C GLU A 141 6.19 -2.91 -13.28
N ASN A 142 6.93 -4.01 -13.32
CA ASN A 142 7.43 -4.62 -14.56
C ASN A 142 8.13 -3.59 -15.46
N ILE A 143 9.18 -2.97 -14.94
CA ILE A 143 9.95 -1.93 -15.59
C ILE A 143 11.32 -2.51 -15.94
N TYR A 144 11.87 -2.22 -17.12
CA TYR A 144 13.23 -2.65 -17.45
C TYR A 144 14.22 -2.13 -16.41
N ASP A 145 15.13 -2.97 -15.95
CA ASP A 145 16.18 -2.57 -14.98
C ASP A 145 17.11 -1.49 -15.53
N SER A 146 17.26 -1.41 -16.84
CA SER A 146 17.96 -0.33 -17.54
C SER A 146 17.29 1.04 -17.36
N ASP A 147 16.01 1.09 -17.01
CA ASP A 147 15.25 2.34 -16.81
C ASP A 147 15.23 2.81 -15.34
N LYS A 148 15.96 2.15 -14.45
CA LYS A 148 16.04 2.48 -13.01
C LYS A 148 16.27 3.97 -12.75
N ASP A 149 17.27 4.54 -13.41
CA ASP A 149 17.62 5.95 -13.22
C ASP A 149 16.58 6.89 -13.85
N ALA A 150 15.98 6.49 -14.97
CA ALA A 150 14.91 7.24 -15.62
C ALA A 150 13.65 7.26 -14.75
N LEU A 151 13.30 6.12 -14.15
CA LEU A 151 12.21 6.02 -13.18
C LEU A 151 12.44 6.91 -11.97
N SER A 152 13.65 6.85 -11.39
CA SER A 152 13.99 7.66 -10.21
C SER A 152 13.86 9.15 -10.49
N ARG A 153 14.35 9.63 -11.63
CA ARG A 153 14.22 11.04 -12.05
C ARG A 153 12.76 11.44 -12.29
N PHE A 154 11.99 10.58 -12.96
CA PHE A 154 10.55 10.83 -13.18
C PHE A 154 9.79 10.95 -11.86
N VAL A 155 10.04 10.04 -10.92
CA VAL A 155 9.39 10.07 -9.58
C VAL A 155 9.79 11.33 -8.82
N GLU A 156 11.06 11.78 -8.92
CA GLU A 156 11.52 13.02 -8.30
C GLU A 156 10.81 14.25 -8.89
N GLU A 157 10.73 14.37 -10.20
CA GLU A 157 10.04 15.46 -10.89
C GLU A 157 8.56 15.49 -10.56
N ALA A 158 7.88 14.33 -10.63
CA ALA A 158 6.45 14.21 -10.34
C ALA A 158 6.15 14.55 -8.88
N THR A 159 6.93 14.03 -7.93
CA THR A 159 6.79 14.31 -6.51
C THR A 159 6.95 15.80 -6.24
N GLY A 160 7.97 16.44 -6.82
CA GLY A 160 8.20 17.88 -6.67
C GLY A 160 7.02 18.75 -7.15
N GLU A 161 6.39 18.39 -8.26
CA GLU A 161 5.21 19.14 -8.77
C GLU A 161 3.95 18.85 -7.94
N LEU A 162 3.77 17.62 -7.48
CA LEU A 162 2.63 17.23 -6.63
C LEU A 162 2.71 17.88 -5.23
N HIS A 163 3.90 17.96 -4.65
CA HIS A 163 4.12 18.64 -3.38
C HIS A 163 3.74 20.14 -3.43
N LYS A 164 3.93 20.82 -4.56
CA LYS A 164 3.46 22.19 -4.75
C LYS A 164 1.94 22.33 -4.66
N GLN A 165 1.22 21.23 -4.88
CA GLN A 165 -0.24 21.16 -4.73
C GLN A 165 -0.68 20.65 -3.34
N GLY A 166 0.26 20.37 -2.43
CA GLY A 166 -0.02 19.78 -1.12
C GLY A 166 -0.42 18.29 -1.18
N ILE A 167 -0.06 17.59 -2.24
CA ILE A 167 -0.39 16.18 -2.49
C ILE A 167 0.72 15.29 -1.96
N THR A 168 0.38 14.33 -1.08
CA THR A 168 1.28 13.29 -0.60
C THR A 168 1.60 12.29 -1.71
N VAL A 169 2.82 11.80 -1.77
CA VAL A 169 3.23 10.78 -2.74
C VAL A 169 3.75 9.53 -2.01
N SER A 170 3.12 8.39 -2.29
CA SER A 170 3.65 7.08 -1.93
C SER A 170 3.96 6.26 -3.18
N MET A 171 4.88 5.32 -3.07
CA MET A 171 5.24 4.43 -4.17
C MET A 171 5.33 2.99 -3.69
N ASP A 172 4.71 2.09 -4.44
CA ASP A 172 4.74 0.66 -4.21
C ASP A 172 6.04 0.08 -4.78
N ILE A 173 6.69 -0.78 -4.01
CA ILE A 173 7.92 -1.48 -4.41
C ILE A 173 7.85 -2.93 -3.96
N THR A 174 8.43 -3.83 -4.72
CA THR A 174 8.54 -5.24 -4.35
C THR A 174 9.65 -5.48 -3.33
N VAL A 175 9.59 -6.62 -2.64
CA VAL A 175 10.71 -7.12 -1.84
C VAL A 175 11.94 -7.28 -2.73
N ALA A 176 13.10 -6.88 -2.21
CA ALA A 176 14.36 -6.92 -2.96
C ALA A 176 14.72 -8.36 -3.39
N SER A 177 14.96 -8.53 -4.69
CA SER A 177 15.36 -9.79 -5.30
C SER A 177 16.19 -9.52 -6.56
N ASP A 178 16.79 -10.55 -7.15
CA ASP A 178 17.56 -10.46 -8.40
C ASP A 178 16.66 -10.43 -9.66
N THR A 179 15.35 -10.30 -9.49
CA THR A 179 14.42 -10.23 -10.62
C THR A 179 14.50 -8.87 -11.30
N ALA A 180 14.97 -8.84 -12.53
CA ALA A 180 15.29 -7.60 -13.26
C ALA A 180 14.14 -6.60 -13.28
N ASN A 181 13.05 -6.91 -14.00
CA ASN A 181 11.93 -5.98 -14.20
C ASN A 181 11.05 -5.77 -12.97
N TRP A 182 11.08 -6.68 -11.99
CA TRP A 182 10.18 -6.66 -10.85
C TRP A 182 10.83 -6.16 -9.56
N SER A 183 12.16 -6.08 -9.53
CA SER A 183 12.86 -5.67 -8.31
C SER A 183 14.09 -4.80 -8.58
N SER A 184 14.95 -5.19 -9.53
CA SER A 184 16.20 -4.47 -9.82
C SER A 184 15.96 -3.09 -10.46
N CYS A 185 14.76 -2.84 -10.97
CA CYS A 185 14.33 -1.55 -11.52
C CYS A 185 14.15 -0.44 -10.46
N TYR A 186 14.12 -0.77 -9.17
CA TYR A 186 13.95 0.23 -8.12
C TYR A 186 15.28 0.61 -7.46
N ASP A 187 15.65 1.89 -7.50
CA ASP A 187 16.63 2.46 -6.59
C ASP A 187 15.96 2.86 -5.27
N ARG A 188 15.90 1.92 -4.34
CA ARG A 188 15.16 2.09 -3.08
C ARG A 188 15.69 3.24 -2.24
N ALA A 189 17.01 3.48 -2.26
CA ALA A 189 17.62 4.56 -1.50
C ALA A 189 17.26 5.94 -2.06
N VAL A 190 17.24 6.08 -3.40
CA VAL A 190 16.83 7.33 -4.07
C VAL A 190 15.33 7.54 -3.91
N LEU A 191 14.52 6.53 -4.22
CA LEU A 191 13.06 6.60 -4.10
C LEU A 191 12.62 6.92 -2.67
N GLY A 192 13.24 6.27 -1.66
CA GLY A 192 12.94 6.54 -0.25
C GLY A 192 13.27 7.96 0.23
N LYS A 193 14.22 8.64 -0.42
CA LYS A 193 14.49 10.07 -0.17
C LYS A 193 13.47 10.97 -0.86
N THR A 194 12.99 10.55 -2.01
CA THR A 194 12.15 11.34 -2.92
C THR A 194 10.70 11.39 -2.48
N VAL A 195 10.06 10.23 -2.29
CA VAL A 195 8.64 10.15 -1.93
C VAL A 195 8.41 10.29 -0.43
N ASP A 196 7.16 10.57 -0.03
CA ASP A 196 6.80 10.63 1.39
C ASP A 196 6.83 9.23 2.02
N TYR A 197 6.35 8.21 1.31
CA TYR A 197 6.31 6.83 1.79
C TYR A 197 6.65 5.83 0.69
N LEU A 198 7.37 4.76 1.05
CA LEU A 198 7.50 3.54 0.26
C LEU A 198 6.61 2.46 0.85
N VAL A 199 5.75 1.88 0.03
CA VAL A 199 4.91 0.75 0.40
C VAL A 199 5.61 -0.53 -0.06
N LEU A 200 6.11 -1.32 0.89
CA LEU A 200 6.72 -2.60 0.59
C LEU A 200 5.64 -3.65 0.34
N MET A 201 5.47 -4.08 -0.88
CA MET A 201 4.59 -5.18 -1.26
C MET A 201 5.18 -6.51 -0.79
N ALA A 202 5.00 -6.82 0.51
CA ALA A 202 5.58 -8.01 1.13
C ALA A 202 4.63 -9.22 0.96
N TYR A 203 4.29 -9.52 -0.29
CA TYR A 203 3.45 -10.63 -0.71
C TYR A 203 3.88 -11.15 -2.08
N ASP A 204 3.26 -12.23 -2.54
CA ASP A 204 3.64 -13.00 -3.73
C ASP A 204 5.07 -13.57 -3.65
N GLU A 205 5.53 -13.95 -2.44
CA GLU A 205 6.75 -14.76 -2.25
C GLU A 205 6.74 -15.96 -3.21
N HIS A 206 5.61 -16.65 -3.29
CA HIS A 206 5.30 -17.60 -4.36
C HIS A 206 4.13 -17.05 -5.16
N GLY A 207 4.44 -16.30 -6.22
CA GLY A 207 3.46 -15.70 -7.11
C GLY A 207 2.73 -16.76 -7.96
N ARG A 208 1.63 -16.36 -8.59
CA ARG A 208 0.75 -17.26 -9.37
C ARG A 208 1.45 -18.09 -10.46
N LEU A 209 2.59 -17.61 -10.96
CA LEU A 209 3.39 -18.28 -11.98
C LEU A 209 4.55 -19.10 -11.40
N SER A 210 4.66 -19.21 -10.08
CA SER A 210 5.68 -20.05 -9.45
C SER A 210 5.54 -21.51 -9.87
N LYS A 211 6.67 -22.15 -10.05
CA LYS A 211 6.76 -23.60 -10.39
C LYS A 211 6.67 -24.50 -9.16
N THR A 212 6.72 -23.90 -7.99
CA THR A 212 6.63 -24.59 -6.68
C THR A 212 5.51 -24.00 -5.87
N ALA A 213 4.72 -24.85 -5.22
CA ALA A 213 3.73 -24.42 -4.26
C ALA A 213 4.42 -23.84 -3.00
N GLY A 214 3.84 -22.79 -2.42
CA GLY A 214 4.38 -22.18 -1.22
C GLY A 214 3.53 -21.03 -0.70
N SER A 215 3.98 -20.46 0.39
CA SER A 215 3.36 -19.33 1.07
C SER A 215 3.28 -18.08 0.18
N VAL A 216 2.22 -17.31 0.34
CA VAL A 216 2.12 -15.97 -0.27
C VAL A 216 3.08 -14.98 0.39
N ALA A 217 3.30 -15.11 1.71
CA ALA A 217 4.11 -14.20 2.49
C ALA A 217 4.55 -14.87 3.82
N SER A 218 5.60 -15.69 3.78
CA SER A 218 6.13 -16.28 5.01
C SER A 218 6.77 -15.21 5.90
N ILE A 219 6.62 -15.37 7.23
CA ILE A 219 7.08 -14.36 8.18
C ILE A 219 8.58 -14.06 8.04
N ASN A 220 9.40 -15.09 7.82
CA ASN A 220 10.85 -14.92 7.68
C ASN A 220 11.20 -14.14 6.41
N TRP A 221 10.50 -14.37 5.31
CA TRP A 221 10.70 -13.65 4.05
C TRP A 221 10.26 -12.19 4.19
N VAL A 222 9.10 -11.94 4.80
CA VAL A 222 8.61 -10.59 5.09
C VAL A 222 9.58 -9.82 5.98
N GLU A 223 10.03 -10.42 7.10
CA GLU A 223 10.99 -9.78 7.99
C GLU A 223 12.31 -9.43 7.30
N ASN A 224 12.83 -10.33 6.47
CA ASN A 224 14.04 -10.07 5.70
C ASN A 224 13.82 -8.94 4.68
N GLY A 225 12.68 -8.91 4.01
CA GLY A 225 12.29 -7.83 3.10
C GLY A 225 12.28 -6.47 3.80
N VAL A 226 11.63 -6.40 4.97
CA VAL A 226 11.59 -5.19 5.79
C VAL A 226 12.99 -4.78 6.25
N LYS A 227 13.79 -5.72 6.81
CA LYS A 227 15.16 -5.44 7.28
C LYS A 227 16.04 -4.87 6.16
N ASN A 228 15.94 -5.44 4.96
CA ASN A 228 16.71 -4.98 3.81
C ASN A 228 16.29 -3.57 3.35
N LEU A 229 15.00 -3.26 3.42
CA LEU A 229 14.51 -1.94 3.04
C LEU A 229 14.89 -0.87 4.06
N ILE A 230 14.67 -1.08 5.35
CA ILE A 230 14.99 -0.10 6.41
C ILE A 230 16.50 0.12 6.60
N ALA A 231 17.35 -0.72 6.03
CA ALA A 231 18.79 -0.46 5.94
C ALA A 231 19.13 0.67 4.95
N GLN A 232 18.21 1.04 4.05
CA GLN A 232 18.40 2.03 2.99
C GLN A 232 17.43 3.21 3.10
N VAL A 233 16.30 3.02 3.79
CA VAL A 233 15.18 3.98 3.87
C VAL A 233 14.80 4.17 5.34
N PRO A 234 14.55 5.41 5.80
CA PRO A 234 14.10 5.66 7.16
C PRO A 234 12.83 4.86 7.49
N PRO A 235 12.78 4.13 8.62
CA PRO A 235 11.65 3.25 8.94
C PRO A 235 10.28 3.95 8.97
N GLU A 236 10.26 5.23 9.36
CA GLU A 236 9.04 6.05 9.42
C GLU A 236 8.44 6.35 8.05
N LYS A 237 9.19 6.13 6.97
CA LYS A 237 8.73 6.27 5.58
C LYS A 237 8.27 4.94 4.98
N VAL A 238 8.38 3.82 5.71
CA VAL A 238 8.05 2.50 5.19
C VAL A 238 6.66 2.06 5.66
N ILE A 239 5.81 1.71 4.71
CA ILE A 239 4.50 1.08 4.93
C ILE A 239 4.63 -0.39 4.52
N LEU A 240 4.23 -1.31 5.40
CA LEU A 240 4.24 -2.74 5.10
C LEU A 240 2.93 -3.14 4.43
N GLY A 241 2.99 -3.55 3.17
CA GLY A 241 1.88 -4.18 2.45
C GLY A 241 1.76 -5.66 2.78
N VAL A 242 0.57 -6.10 3.18
CA VAL A 242 0.28 -7.49 3.54
C VAL A 242 -0.86 -8.05 2.70
N PRO A 243 -0.85 -9.36 2.35
CA PRO A 243 -1.90 -9.94 1.55
C PRO A 243 -3.19 -10.14 2.36
N LEU A 244 -4.34 -9.83 1.76
CA LEU A 244 -5.66 -10.21 2.25
C LEU A 244 -6.28 -11.32 1.37
N TYR A 245 -5.44 -12.16 0.79
CA TYR A 245 -5.81 -13.28 -0.06
C TYR A 245 -4.92 -14.50 0.23
N MET A 246 -5.34 -15.64 -0.26
CA MET A 246 -4.63 -16.91 -0.16
C MET A 246 -4.37 -17.47 -1.55
N ARG A 247 -3.42 -18.41 -1.64
CA ARG A 247 -3.10 -19.12 -2.89
C ARG A 247 -3.53 -20.57 -2.77
N LEU A 248 -4.38 -21.02 -3.71
CA LEU A 248 -4.70 -22.45 -3.91
C LEU A 248 -3.78 -22.99 -4.98
N TRP A 249 -2.92 -23.91 -4.59
CA TRP A 249 -2.04 -24.65 -5.48
C TRP A 249 -2.63 -26.01 -5.80
N GLU A 250 -2.64 -26.36 -7.08
CA GLU A 250 -2.95 -27.69 -7.57
C GLU A 250 -1.66 -28.36 -8.04
N GLU A 251 -1.27 -29.44 -7.40
CA GLU A 251 -0.11 -30.24 -7.75
C GLU A 251 -0.56 -31.57 -8.36
N SER A 252 -0.15 -31.81 -9.61
CA SER A 252 -0.43 -33.05 -10.32
C SER A 252 0.48 -34.19 -9.88
N SER A 253 0.12 -35.44 -10.21
CA SER A 253 0.93 -36.63 -9.91
C SER A 253 2.33 -36.64 -10.56
N ILE A 254 2.55 -35.78 -11.56
CA ILE A 254 3.85 -35.59 -12.23
C ILE A 254 4.59 -34.36 -11.74
N GLY A 255 4.16 -33.74 -10.62
CA GLY A 255 4.82 -32.57 -10.02
C GLY A 255 4.55 -31.24 -10.74
N ARG A 256 3.61 -31.17 -11.70
CA ARG A 256 3.21 -29.88 -12.29
C ARG A 256 2.33 -29.11 -11.33
N VAL A 257 2.70 -27.86 -11.07
CA VAL A 257 2.00 -26.98 -10.16
C VAL A 257 1.28 -25.87 -10.93
N THR A 258 0.03 -25.60 -10.55
CA THR A 258 -0.73 -24.42 -11.00
C THR A 258 -1.38 -23.75 -9.80
N ALA A 259 -1.63 -22.44 -9.89
CA ALA A 259 -2.17 -21.68 -8.78
C ALA A 259 -3.39 -20.83 -9.17
N SER A 260 -4.30 -20.68 -8.22
CA SER A 260 -5.39 -19.71 -8.27
C SER A 260 -5.44 -18.91 -6.97
N THR A 261 -5.99 -17.71 -7.04
CA THR A 261 -6.15 -16.83 -5.88
C THR A 261 -7.53 -17.06 -5.25
N LEU A 262 -7.56 -17.12 -3.93
CA LEU A 262 -8.78 -17.20 -3.14
C LEU A 262 -8.86 -16.01 -2.19
N SER A 263 -10.04 -15.46 -1.97
CA SER A 263 -10.28 -14.63 -0.80
C SER A 263 -10.23 -15.47 0.48
N MET A 264 -10.05 -14.84 1.63
CA MET A 264 -10.06 -15.51 2.93
C MET A 264 -11.37 -16.29 3.14
N ALA A 265 -12.51 -15.71 2.72
CA ALA A 265 -13.82 -16.36 2.81
C ALA A 265 -13.91 -17.61 1.92
N GLN A 266 -13.47 -17.52 0.66
CA GLN A 266 -13.43 -18.66 -0.27
C GLN A 266 -12.53 -19.78 0.25
N ALA A 267 -11.39 -19.46 0.85
CA ALA A 267 -10.50 -20.45 1.44
C ALA A 267 -11.17 -21.18 2.63
N ASP A 268 -11.90 -20.45 3.49
CA ASP A 268 -12.62 -21.05 4.61
C ASP A 268 -13.78 -21.94 4.15
N GLU A 269 -14.53 -21.51 3.13
CA GLU A 269 -15.58 -22.33 2.50
C GLU A 269 -15.01 -23.60 1.88
N LEU A 270 -13.90 -23.47 1.13
CA LEU A 270 -13.21 -24.62 0.51
C LEU A 270 -12.75 -25.61 1.58
N LYS A 271 -12.12 -25.12 2.66
CA LYS A 271 -11.69 -25.94 3.80
C LYS A 271 -12.84 -26.73 4.39
N LYS A 272 -14.00 -26.08 4.62
CA LYS A 272 -15.21 -26.74 5.13
C LYS A 272 -15.73 -27.81 4.16
N ALA A 273 -15.84 -27.46 2.86
CA ALA A 273 -16.34 -28.39 1.83
C ALA A 273 -15.46 -29.63 1.69
N LYS A 274 -14.14 -29.48 1.78
CA LYS A 274 -13.17 -30.57 1.69
C LYS A 274 -12.91 -31.27 3.03
N LYS A 275 -13.53 -30.83 4.14
CA LYS A 275 -13.30 -31.31 5.50
C LYS A 275 -11.82 -31.31 5.88
N ALA A 276 -11.07 -30.35 5.32
CA ALA A 276 -9.62 -30.21 5.54
C ALA A 276 -9.37 -29.58 6.93
N LYS A 277 -8.25 -29.94 7.54
CA LYS A 277 -7.83 -29.39 8.82
C LYS A 277 -6.72 -28.38 8.61
N SER A 278 -6.88 -27.16 9.15
CA SER A 278 -5.80 -26.19 9.19
C SER A 278 -4.75 -26.62 10.22
N ILE A 279 -3.49 -26.46 9.86
CA ILE A 279 -2.35 -26.56 10.75
C ILE A 279 -1.63 -25.22 10.76
N TRP A 280 -1.08 -24.86 11.91
CA TRP A 280 -0.20 -23.70 12.02
C TRP A 280 1.22 -24.12 11.64
N LEU A 281 1.85 -23.36 10.74
CA LEU A 281 3.24 -23.54 10.33
C LEU A 281 4.11 -22.49 11.04
N PRO A 282 4.80 -22.82 12.16
CA PRO A 282 5.51 -21.83 12.97
C PRO A 282 6.60 -21.08 12.21
N ASN A 283 7.31 -21.78 11.31
CA ASN A 283 8.40 -21.20 10.52
C ASN A 283 7.91 -20.23 9.43
N GLU A 284 6.64 -20.37 9.02
CA GLU A 284 6.03 -19.49 8.01
C GLU A 284 5.13 -18.43 8.66
N GLY A 285 4.76 -18.62 9.95
CA GLY A 285 3.85 -17.75 10.65
C GLY A 285 2.43 -17.72 10.06
N GLN A 286 1.99 -18.85 9.48
CA GLN A 286 0.73 -18.93 8.73
C GLN A 286 -0.04 -20.20 8.99
N TYR A 287 -1.34 -20.16 8.74
CA TYR A 287 -2.17 -21.35 8.64
C TYR A 287 -2.09 -21.94 7.23
N TYR A 288 -2.04 -23.25 7.19
CA TYR A 288 -2.01 -24.04 5.99
C TYR A 288 -3.04 -25.16 6.08
N PHE A 289 -3.64 -25.54 4.94
CA PHE A 289 -4.36 -26.80 4.82
C PHE A 289 -4.14 -27.44 3.45
N SER A 290 -4.33 -28.74 3.38
CA SER A 290 -4.26 -29.49 2.11
C SER A 290 -5.34 -30.54 2.04
N TYR A 291 -5.64 -30.98 0.82
CA TYR A 291 -6.53 -32.11 0.53
C TYR A 291 -6.12 -32.80 -0.76
N ARG A 292 -6.65 -34.01 -0.99
CA ARG A 292 -6.45 -34.76 -2.23
C ARG A 292 -7.77 -34.99 -2.91
N GLU A 293 -7.78 -34.82 -4.23
CA GLU A 293 -8.94 -35.03 -5.08
C GLU A 293 -8.51 -35.36 -6.51
N ASN A 294 -9.15 -36.36 -7.14
CA ASN A 294 -8.91 -36.76 -8.55
C ASN A 294 -7.42 -37.00 -8.87
N GLY A 295 -6.68 -37.63 -7.96
CA GLY A 295 -5.26 -37.94 -8.13
C GLY A 295 -4.30 -36.75 -8.02
N LYS A 296 -4.80 -35.57 -7.61
CA LYS A 296 -4.01 -34.36 -7.39
C LYS A 296 -3.96 -34.01 -5.91
N THR A 297 -2.93 -33.29 -5.51
CA THR A 297 -2.84 -32.67 -4.18
C THR A 297 -3.10 -31.18 -4.29
N TYR A 298 -3.87 -30.68 -3.37
CA TYR A 298 -4.19 -29.26 -3.27
C TYR A 298 -3.60 -28.69 -1.97
N HIS A 299 -2.96 -27.54 -2.07
CA HIS A 299 -2.35 -26.84 -0.95
C HIS A 299 -2.89 -25.42 -0.87
N VAL A 300 -3.14 -24.92 0.33
CA VAL A 300 -3.65 -23.56 0.56
C VAL A 300 -2.86 -22.89 1.68
N TRP A 301 -2.25 -21.75 1.33
CA TRP A 301 -1.61 -20.80 2.24
C TRP A 301 -2.26 -19.44 2.12
#